data_4c12429652e791eee330758c74d70a44
#
_entry.id   4c12429652e791eee330758c74d70a44
#
_cell.length_a   1.000
_cell.length_b   1.000
_cell.length_c   1.000
_cell.angle_alpha   90.00
_cell.angle_beta   90.00
_cell.angle_gamma   90.00
#
_symmetry.space_group_name_H-M   'P 1'
#
loop_
_entity.id
_entity.type
_entity.pdbx_description
1 polymer ?
#
loop_
_entity_poly.entity_id
_entity_poly.type
_entity_poly.pdbx_seq_one_letter_code
_entity_poly.pdbx_strand_id
1 'polypeptide(L)'
;MSPAGRIPEVPERFRSQYEPFQTTRWRGWTDRALRGGDIGEWLERPDQLLDERAERWFKQGRNRLAEVLWPVAADGSPRPSLSSQPGAALLQAAPDGSNAPRTVVVKEFGAAGFAGNLRALLRPSRCARAWRQAFLLLERGFRTPRPLWIALPREEGKRGPSYLAVETAPPHTRLREALKQLRRGADEVELGDGRRIPADLLLRAVARFLRRMHDAGIWLRDFSGGNLLIPNDWRRAGRGNGPDLAGEGETTDSLPPFILIDVNRCRFFEPGALSLRQRMQDLERVSLGEGRQRAFYAAYAEADPVLENAAAVYLRHARRYRRMRESRNPIARLWRKIFTYWLRWD
;
A
#
# COMPACT_ATOMS: atom_id res chain seq x y z
N MET A 1 -28.40 -11.69 -6.86
CA MET A 1 -27.60 -11.14 -5.73
C MET A 1 -26.75 -9.98 -6.26
N SER A 2 -26.90 -8.79 -5.68
CA SER A 2 -26.11 -7.61 -6.05
C SER A 2 -24.64 -7.83 -5.72
N PRO A 3 -23.67 -7.44 -6.60
CA PRO A 3 -22.22 -7.55 -6.32
C PRO A 3 -21.80 -6.74 -5.08
N ALA A 4 -22.61 -5.79 -4.63
CA ALA A 4 -22.34 -4.96 -3.45
C ALA A 4 -22.43 -5.70 -2.11
N GLY A 5 -23.17 -6.82 -2.05
CA GLY A 5 -23.40 -7.58 -0.82
C GLY A 5 -22.51 -8.81 -0.65
N ARG A 6 -21.73 -9.21 -1.64
CA ARG A 6 -20.88 -10.40 -1.51
C ARG A 6 -19.67 -10.12 -0.61
N ILE A 7 -19.43 -11.04 0.34
CA ILE A 7 -18.15 -11.08 1.05
C ILE A 7 -17.06 -11.33 0.01
N PRO A 8 -16.00 -10.52 -0.05
CA PRO A 8 -14.93 -10.76 -1.00
C PRO A 8 -14.25 -12.10 -0.69
N GLU A 9 -14.02 -12.90 -1.70
CA GLU A 9 -13.35 -14.19 -1.54
C GLU A 9 -11.92 -14.01 -1.08
N VAL A 10 -11.45 -14.96 -0.28
CA VAL A 10 -10.02 -15.15 -0.01
C VAL A 10 -9.47 -16.00 -1.15
N PRO A 11 -8.40 -15.56 -1.84
CA PRO A 11 -7.80 -16.35 -2.91
C PRO A 11 -7.37 -17.74 -2.41
N GLU A 12 -7.45 -18.75 -3.29
CA GLU A 12 -7.23 -20.16 -2.93
C GLU A 12 -5.92 -20.39 -2.20
N ARG A 13 -4.84 -19.75 -2.67
CA ARG A 13 -3.51 -19.82 -2.04
C ARG A 13 -3.50 -19.46 -0.55
N PHE A 14 -4.40 -18.58 -0.10
CA PHE A 14 -4.48 -18.12 1.29
C PHE A 14 -5.67 -18.72 2.04
N ARG A 15 -6.55 -19.46 1.36
CA ARG A 15 -7.85 -19.87 1.90
C ARG A 15 -7.74 -20.70 3.16
N SER A 16 -6.74 -21.58 3.25
CA SER A 16 -6.50 -22.39 4.45
C SER A 16 -6.16 -21.58 5.71
N GLN A 17 -5.70 -20.34 5.53
CA GLN A 17 -5.30 -19.44 6.62
C GLN A 17 -6.50 -18.65 7.18
N TYR A 18 -7.63 -18.62 6.47
CA TYR A 18 -8.77 -17.81 6.83
C TYR A 18 -10.02 -18.66 7.05
N GLU A 19 -10.92 -18.14 7.85
CA GLU A 19 -12.25 -18.72 8.05
C GLU A 19 -13.33 -17.64 7.96
N PRO A 20 -14.52 -17.99 7.45
CA PRO A 20 -15.66 -17.09 7.46
C PRO A 20 -16.20 -16.92 8.88
N PHE A 21 -16.74 -15.74 9.17
CA PHE A 21 -17.51 -15.50 10.38
C PHE A 21 -18.80 -14.77 10.06
N GLN A 22 -19.77 -14.91 10.96
CA GLN A 22 -21.02 -14.17 10.94
C GLN A 22 -21.49 -13.93 12.36
N THR A 23 -21.80 -12.68 12.66
CA THR A 23 -22.34 -12.23 13.94
C THR A 23 -23.75 -11.64 13.75
N THR A 24 -24.30 -11.03 14.77
CA THR A 24 -25.61 -10.34 14.66
C THR A 24 -25.57 -9.15 13.70
N ARG A 25 -24.45 -8.42 13.66
CA ARG A 25 -24.28 -7.17 12.89
C ARG A 25 -23.35 -7.30 11.69
N TRP A 26 -22.39 -8.23 11.72
CA TRP A 26 -21.29 -8.30 10.78
C TRP A 26 -21.13 -9.68 10.15
N ARG A 27 -20.50 -9.71 8.98
CA ARG A 27 -20.05 -10.92 8.30
C ARG A 27 -18.72 -10.64 7.60
N GLY A 28 -17.88 -11.65 7.45
CA GLY A 28 -16.58 -11.46 6.82
C GLY A 28 -15.67 -12.67 6.89
N TRP A 29 -14.38 -12.38 6.91
CA TRP A 29 -13.30 -13.34 7.04
C TRP A 29 -12.36 -12.92 8.16
N THR A 30 -11.84 -13.90 8.87
CA THR A 30 -10.79 -13.70 9.87
C THR A 30 -9.66 -14.69 9.67
N ASP A 31 -8.44 -14.26 9.95
CA ASP A 31 -7.28 -15.13 9.98
C ASP A 31 -7.42 -16.13 11.14
N ARG A 32 -7.24 -17.41 10.84
CA ARG A 32 -7.31 -18.50 11.84
C ARG A 32 -6.26 -18.36 12.94
N ALA A 33 -5.11 -17.74 12.64
CA ALA A 33 -4.09 -17.46 13.64
C ALA A 33 -4.55 -16.49 14.74
N LEU A 34 -5.68 -15.79 14.53
CA LEU A 34 -6.30 -14.93 15.55
C LEU A 34 -7.29 -15.69 16.44
N ARG A 35 -7.53 -16.99 16.22
CA ARG A 35 -8.36 -17.82 17.10
C ARG A 35 -7.76 -17.84 18.51
N GLY A 36 -8.59 -17.68 19.50
CA GLY A 36 -8.19 -17.52 20.89
C GLY A 36 -7.89 -16.03 21.20
N GLY A 37 -8.32 -15.54 22.30
CA GLY A 37 -8.29 -14.12 22.68
C GLY A 37 -9.56 -13.39 22.25
N ASP A 38 -9.51 -12.06 22.26
CA ASP A 38 -10.68 -11.19 22.10
C ASP A 38 -11.16 -11.02 20.64
N ILE A 39 -10.78 -11.92 19.71
CA ILE A 39 -11.23 -11.79 18.31
C ILE A 39 -12.76 -11.79 18.20
N GLY A 40 -13.43 -12.62 19.00
CA GLY A 40 -14.88 -12.65 19.04
C GLY A 40 -15.49 -11.30 19.39
N GLU A 41 -14.93 -10.62 20.37
CA GLU A 41 -15.34 -9.29 20.77
C GLU A 41 -15.12 -8.26 19.64
N TRP A 42 -13.96 -8.29 18.96
CA TRP A 42 -13.67 -7.44 17.80
C TRP A 42 -14.67 -7.68 16.64
N LEU A 43 -15.07 -8.93 16.44
CA LEU A 43 -16.00 -9.26 15.37
C LEU A 43 -17.45 -8.87 15.73
N GLU A 44 -17.80 -8.76 17.01
CA GLU A 44 -19.13 -8.31 17.46
C GLU A 44 -19.26 -6.79 17.49
N ARG A 45 -18.25 -6.06 17.95
CA ARG A 45 -18.30 -4.60 18.15
C ARG A 45 -17.05 -3.84 17.70
N PRO A 46 -16.64 -3.97 16.42
CA PRO A 46 -15.41 -3.34 15.93
C PRO A 46 -15.42 -1.81 16.02
N ASP A 47 -16.60 -1.18 15.98
CA ASP A 47 -16.83 0.24 16.13
C ASP A 47 -16.45 0.76 17.52
N GLN A 48 -16.86 0.05 18.56
CA GLN A 48 -16.60 0.43 19.95
C GLN A 48 -15.14 0.16 20.33
N LEU A 49 -14.64 -1.02 20.02
CA LEU A 49 -13.27 -1.39 20.36
C LEU A 49 -12.22 -0.54 19.63
N LEU A 50 -12.53 -0.03 18.43
CA LEU A 50 -11.65 0.91 17.77
C LEU A 50 -11.47 2.21 18.57
N ASP A 51 -12.53 2.68 19.24
CA ASP A 51 -12.48 3.85 20.10
C ASP A 51 -11.84 3.55 21.46
N GLU A 52 -12.12 2.38 22.04
CA GLU A 52 -11.64 1.97 23.36
C GLU A 52 -10.16 1.57 23.36
N ARG A 53 -9.65 0.95 22.28
CA ARG A 53 -8.31 0.32 22.23
C ARG A 53 -7.33 0.98 21.26
N ALA A 54 -7.66 2.18 20.73
CA ALA A 54 -6.75 2.90 19.85
C ALA A 54 -5.56 3.47 20.62
N GLU A 55 -4.36 2.91 20.37
CA GLU A 55 -3.11 3.43 20.91
C GLU A 55 -2.64 4.67 20.13
N ARG A 56 -2.84 4.66 18.83
CA ARG A 56 -2.41 5.72 17.94
C ARG A 56 -3.39 5.96 16.81
N TRP A 57 -3.91 7.16 16.72
CA TRP A 57 -4.72 7.60 15.59
C TRP A 57 -3.85 8.15 14.47
N PHE A 58 -3.95 7.54 13.28
CA PHE A 58 -3.36 8.07 12.06
C PHE A 58 -4.30 9.01 11.32
N LYS A 59 -5.61 8.79 11.47
CA LYS A 59 -6.66 9.58 10.85
C LYS A 59 -7.95 9.46 11.63
N GLN A 60 -8.55 10.61 11.90
CA GLN A 60 -9.91 10.73 12.41
C GLN A 60 -10.77 11.50 11.40
N GLY A 61 -12.01 11.10 11.20
CA GLY A 61 -12.92 11.69 10.23
C GLY A 61 -13.78 10.64 9.55
N ARG A 62 -14.22 10.88 8.31
CA ARG A 62 -15.11 9.96 7.58
C ARG A 62 -14.57 8.53 7.44
N ASN A 63 -13.27 8.37 7.30
CA ASN A 63 -12.61 7.07 7.37
C ASN A 63 -11.63 7.16 8.52
N ARG A 64 -11.82 6.36 9.55
CA ARG A 64 -10.93 6.33 10.71
C ARG A 64 -9.82 5.31 10.46
N LEU A 65 -8.64 5.55 11.00
CA LEU A 65 -7.49 4.65 10.91
C LEU A 65 -6.70 4.77 12.21
N ALA A 66 -6.61 3.67 12.94
CA ALA A 66 -5.85 3.60 14.18
C ALA A 66 -4.99 2.35 14.24
N GLU A 67 -3.89 2.46 14.96
CA GLU A 67 -3.12 1.34 15.48
C GLU A 67 -3.72 0.94 16.83
N VAL A 68 -3.99 -0.34 17.01
CA VAL A 68 -4.58 -0.88 18.22
C VAL A 68 -3.71 -1.99 18.76
N LEU A 69 -3.63 -2.11 20.08
CA LEU A 69 -3.02 -3.27 20.73
C LEU A 69 -3.89 -4.49 20.47
N TRP A 70 -3.25 -5.54 19.93
CA TRP A 70 -3.91 -6.81 19.77
C TRP A 70 -3.58 -7.68 20.99
N PRO A 71 -4.59 -8.14 21.73
CA PRO A 71 -4.34 -8.95 22.91
C PRO A 71 -3.64 -10.26 22.51
N VAL A 72 -2.58 -10.57 23.24
CA VAL A 72 -1.93 -11.88 23.17
C VAL A 72 -2.89 -12.89 23.81
N ALA A 73 -2.94 -14.11 23.28
CA ALA A 73 -3.74 -15.17 23.90
C ALA A 73 -3.34 -15.31 25.38
N ALA A 74 -4.34 -15.47 26.26
CA ALA A 74 -4.14 -15.52 27.71
C ALA A 74 -3.20 -16.64 28.21
N ASP A 75 -2.87 -17.61 27.33
CA ASP A 75 -1.97 -18.74 27.62
C ASP A 75 -0.49 -18.43 27.36
N GLY A 76 -0.15 -17.21 26.91
CA GLY A 76 1.25 -16.83 26.65
C GLY A 76 1.97 -17.63 25.58
N SER A 77 1.28 -18.57 24.93
CA SER A 77 1.91 -19.42 23.92
C SER A 77 2.40 -18.61 22.73
N PRO A 78 3.68 -18.76 22.31
CA PRO A 78 4.17 -18.15 21.09
C PRO A 78 3.41 -18.77 19.91
N ARG A 79 2.57 -17.97 19.24
CA ARG A 79 1.90 -18.45 18.04
C ARG A 79 2.94 -18.81 16.98
N PRO A 80 2.75 -19.91 16.23
CA PRO A 80 3.71 -20.33 15.23
C PRO A 80 3.96 -19.18 14.26
N SER A 81 5.23 -18.85 14.12
CA SER A 81 5.72 -17.91 13.13
C SER A 81 5.30 -18.42 11.76
N LEU A 82 4.48 -17.66 11.04
CA LEU A 82 4.12 -17.95 9.64
C LEU A 82 5.30 -17.71 8.68
N SER A 83 6.53 -17.81 9.19
CA SER A 83 7.77 -17.38 8.54
C SER A 83 8.29 -18.28 7.42
N SER A 84 7.59 -19.34 7.04
CA SER A 84 8.11 -20.30 6.05
C SER A 84 7.62 -20.10 4.61
N GLN A 85 6.85 -19.04 4.32
CA GLN A 85 6.43 -18.76 2.94
C GLN A 85 7.00 -17.46 2.41
N PRO A 86 7.50 -17.40 1.16
CA PRO A 86 7.92 -16.16 0.53
C PRO A 86 6.72 -15.23 0.42
N GLY A 87 6.77 -14.08 1.10
CA GLY A 87 5.68 -13.12 1.26
C GLY A 87 5.04 -13.08 2.65
N ALA A 88 5.23 -14.09 3.50
CA ALA A 88 4.69 -14.15 4.87
C ALA A 88 5.58 -13.44 5.92
N ALA A 89 6.73 -12.93 5.54
CA ALA A 89 7.77 -12.44 6.44
C ALA A 89 7.52 -11.07 7.09
N LEU A 90 6.29 -10.54 7.08
CA LEU A 90 6.01 -9.26 7.76
C LEU A 90 5.65 -9.41 9.24
N LEU A 91 5.17 -10.58 9.66
CA LEU A 91 5.04 -10.91 11.08
C LEU A 91 6.30 -11.65 11.54
N GLN A 92 7.43 -10.98 11.57
CA GLN A 92 8.54 -11.49 12.37
C GLN A 92 8.07 -11.48 13.84
N ALA A 93 8.15 -12.63 14.51
CA ALA A 93 8.27 -12.63 15.95
C ALA A 93 9.32 -11.58 16.32
N ALA A 94 9.05 -10.78 17.35
CA ALA A 94 10.09 -9.89 17.86
C ALA A 94 11.40 -10.68 17.94
N PRO A 95 12.50 -10.17 17.40
CA PRO A 95 13.75 -10.93 17.27
C PRO A 95 14.32 -11.42 18.60
N ASP A 96 13.72 -10.99 19.71
CA ASP A 96 14.11 -11.28 21.09
C ASP A 96 13.22 -12.33 21.79
N GLY A 97 12.27 -12.97 21.08
CA GLY A 97 11.34 -13.90 21.70
C GLY A 97 10.38 -13.26 22.71
N SER A 98 10.32 -11.94 22.75
CA SER A 98 9.47 -11.23 23.71
C SER A 98 7.98 -11.44 23.38
N ASN A 99 7.17 -11.70 24.40
CA ASN A 99 5.70 -11.71 24.37
C ASN A 99 5.14 -10.27 24.24
N ALA A 100 5.84 -9.37 23.54
CA ALA A 100 5.40 -8.00 23.37
C ALA A 100 4.03 -7.96 22.69
N PRO A 101 3.10 -7.13 23.16
CA PRO A 101 1.78 -7.01 22.57
C PRO A 101 1.93 -6.62 21.09
N ARG A 102 1.27 -7.37 20.22
CA ARG A 102 1.28 -7.08 18.79
C ARG A 102 0.30 -5.96 18.49
N THR A 103 0.72 -5.02 17.67
CA THR A 103 -0.19 -4.00 17.15
C THR A 103 -0.74 -4.40 15.81
N VAL A 104 -1.98 -4.02 15.54
CA VAL A 104 -2.64 -4.15 14.24
C VAL A 104 -3.21 -2.80 13.83
N VAL A 105 -3.31 -2.56 12.54
CA VAL A 105 -3.91 -1.34 12.03
C VAL A 105 -5.34 -1.62 11.59
N VAL A 106 -6.30 -0.99 12.26
CA VAL A 106 -7.72 -1.08 11.93
C VAL A 106 -8.16 0.15 11.15
N LYS A 107 -8.76 -0.09 9.99
CA LYS A 107 -9.32 0.93 9.11
C LYS A 107 -10.83 0.81 9.04
N GLU A 108 -11.53 1.84 9.48
CA GLU A 108 -12.94 2.00 9.24
C GLU A 108 -13.19 2.72 7.93
N PHE A 109 -14.06 2.18 7.13
CA PHE A 109 -14.60 2.80 5.93
C PHE A 109 -16.01 3.29 6.21
N GLY A 110 -16.16 4.58 6.46
CA GLY A 110 -17.46 5.18 6.76
C GLY A 110 -18.49 4.96 5.66
N ALA A 111 -19.75 4.99 6.05
CA ALA A 111 -20.89 4.82 5.15
C ALA A 111 -20.82 5.82 3.98
N ALA A 112 -21.19 5.38 2.78
CA ALA A 112 -21.28 6.25 1.63
C ALA A 112 -22.48 7.20 1.79
N GLY A 113 -22.34 8.48 1.48
CA GLY A 113 -23.48 9.42 1.42
C GLY A 113 -24.44 9.07 0.27
N PHE A 114 -25.64 9.68 0.26
CA PHE A 114 -26.76 9.35 -0.64
C PHE A 114 -26.36 9.24 -2.13
N ALA A 115 -25.55 10.17 -2.67
CA ALA A 115 -25.09 10.11 -4.07
C ALA A 115 -24.02 9.02 -4.33
N GLY A 116 -23.33 8.54 -3.29
CA GLY A 116 -22.42 7.38 -3.36
C GLY A 116 -23.16 6.05 -3.41
N ASN A 117 -24.43 6.06 -3.06
CA ASN A 117 -25.24 4.89 -2.81
C ASN A 117 -25.72 4.20 -4.10
N LEU A 118 -26.11 4.95 -5.12
CA LEU A 118 -26.54 4.38 -6.40
C LEU A 118 -25.34 3.70 -7.11
N ARG A 119 -24.14 4.29 -7.01
CA ARG A 119 -22.89 3.65 -7.48
C ARG A 119 -22.45 2.47 -6.62
N ALA A 120 -22.80 2.47 -5.36
CA ALA A 120 -22.45 1.38 -4.43
C ALA A 120 -23.26 0.10 -4.69
N LEU A 121 -24.45 0.19 -5.29
CA LEU A 121 -25.25 -0.99 -5.69
C LEU A 121 -24.55 -1.82 -6.78
N LEU A 122 -23.71 -1.18 -7.60
CA LEU A 122 -23.05 -1.81 -8.74
C LEU A 122 -21.56 -2.12 -8.52
N ARG A 123 -20.98 -1.69 -7.39
CA ARG A 123 -19.53 -1.85 -7.14
C ARG A 123 -19.25 -2.37 -5.74
N PRO A 124 -18.25 -3.26 -5.58
CA PRO A 124 -17.81 -3.71 -4.26
C PRO A 124 -17.45 -2.53 -3.36
N SER A 125 -17.69 -2.67 -2.04
CA SER A 125 -17.33 -1.65 -1.06
C SER A 125 -15.84 -1.30 -1.12
N ARG A 126 -15.46 -0.12 -0.62
CA ARG A 126 -14.04 0.26 -0.55
C ARG A 126 -13.25 -0.71 0.32
N CYS A 127 -13.85 -1.20 1.38
CA CYS A 127 -13.29 -2.19 2.28
C CYS A 127 -13.02 -3.50 1.55
N ALA A 128 -14.03 -4.06 0.87
CA ALA A 128 -13.93 -5.28 0.08
C ALA A 128 -12.86 -5.17 -1.04
N ARG A 129 -12.75 -3.99 -1.66
CA ARG A 129 -11.69 -3.75 -2.64
C ARG A 129 -10.31 -3.72 -1.99
N ALA A 130 -10.14 -3.04 -0.86
CA ALA A 130 -8.85 -2.99 -0.15
C ALA A 130 -8.39 -4.41 0.24
N TRP A 131 -9.32 -5.22 0.76
CA TRP A 131 -9.08 -6.63 1.06
C TRP A 131 -8.59 -7.40 -0.17
N ARG A 132 -9.37 -7.40 -1.25
CA ARG A 132 -9.02 -8.11 -2.48
C ARG A 132 -7.69 -7.65 -3.08
N GLN A 133 -7.47 -6.34 -3.17
CA GLN A 133 -6.25 -5.78 -3.75
C GLN A 133 -5.00 -6.13 -2.93
N ALA A 134 -5.11 -6.18 -1.61
CA ALA A 134 -3.98 -6.59 -0.79
C ALA A 134 -3.55 -8.04 -1.11
N PHE A 135 -4.48 -8.97 -1.23
CA PHE A 135 -4.16 -10.34 -1.61
C PHE A 135 -3.57 -10.43 -3.03
N LEU A 136 -4.15 -9.72 -4.01
CA LEU A 136 -3.62 -9.71 -5.37
C LEU A 136 -2.18 -9.16 -5.45
N LEU A 137 -1.82 -8.19 -4.60
CA LEU A 137 -0.44 -7.73 -4.47
C LEU A 137 0.46 -8.82 -3.90
N LEU A 138 0.04 -9.47 -2.82
CA LEU A 138 0.79 -10.56 -2.18
C LEU A 138 1.00 -11.74 -3.14
N GLU A 139 -0.03 -12.11 -3.91
CA GLU A 139 0.06 -13.16 -4.95
C GLU A 139 1.09 -12.82 -6.03
N ARG A 140 1.20 -11.54 -6.40
CA ARG A 140 2.18 -11.06 -7.38
C ARG A 140 3.57 -10.76 -6.79
N GLY A 141 3.80 -11.13 -5.52
CA GLY A 141 5.09 -10.96 -4.85
C GLY A 141 5.42 -9.52 -4.40
N PHE A 142 4.41 -8.65 -4.29
CA PHE A 142 4.58 -7.30 -3.76
C PHE A 142 4.16 -7.21 -2.31
N ARG A 143 4.96 -6.53 -1.49
CA ARG A 143 4.71 -6.40 -0.06
C ARG A 143 3.62 -5.35 0.21
N THR A 144 2.65 -5.74 0.99
CA THR A 144 1.61 -4.88 1.58
C THR A 144 1.25 -5.45 2.95
N PRO A 145 0.81 -4.66 3.93
CA PRO A 145 0.30 -5.21 5.17
C PRO A 145 -0.73 -6.30 4.90
N ARG A 146 -0.49 -7.49 5.45
CA ARG A 146 -1.37 -8.64 5.24
C ARG A 146 -2.73 -8.36 5.89
N PRO A 147 -3.84 -8.58 5.19
CA PRO A 147 -5.16 -8.50 5.80
C PRO A 147 -5.31 -9.55 6.90
N LEU A 148 -5.88 -9.16 8.03
CA LEU A 148 -6.11 -10.04 9.18
C LEU A 148 -7.58 -10.41 9.30
N TRP A 149 -8.46 -9.43 9.21
CA TRP A 149 -9.90 -9.66 9.14
C TRP A 149 -10.61 -8.53 8.40
N ILE A 150 -11.79 -8.85 7.89
CA ILE A 150 -12.70 -7.89 7.27
C ILE A 150 -14.09 -8.09 7.82
N ALA A 151 -14.74 -7.01 8.26
CA ALA A 151 -16.12 -7.00 8.71
C ALA A 151 -16.98 -6.10 7.81
N LEU A 152 -17.98 -6.68 7.20
CA LEU A 152 -18.97 -5.98 6.37
C LEU A 152 -20.34 -6.08 7.05
N PRO A 153 -21.25 -5.09 6.88
CA PRO A 153 -22.62 -5.20 7.40
C PRO A 153 -23.30 -6.50 6.94
N ARG A 154 -23.97 -7.20 7.87
CA ARG A 154 -24.63 -8.48 7.59
C ARG A 154 -25.79 -8.30 6.63
N GLU A 155 -26.61 -7.28 6.86
CA GLU A 155 -27.78 -7.02 6.04
C GLU A 155 -27.38 -6.42 4.69
N GLU A 156 -27.79 -7.06 3.61
CA GLU A 156 -27.59 -6.54 2.26
C GLU A 156 -28.36 -5.23 2.09
N GLY A 157 -27.68 -4.22 1.60
CA GLY A 157 -28.24 -2.88 1.43
C GLY A 157 -28.15 -1.99 2.67
N LYS A 158 -27.90 -2.52 3.86
CA LYS A 158 -27.61 -1.71 5.05
C LYS A 158 -26.26 -1.03 4.90
N ARG A 159 -26.28 0.28 5.01
CA ARG A 159 -25.15 1.16 4.71
C ARG A 159 -24.42 1.55 6.00
N GLY A 160 -23.93 0.56 6.68
CA GLY A 160 -23.07 0.75 7.85
C GLY A 160 -21.60 0.98 7.47
N PRO A 161 -20.79 1.37 8.45
CA PRO A 161 -19.34 1.32 8.30
C PRO A 161 -18.90 -0.11 8.02
N SER A 162 -17.70 -0.26 7.45
CA SER A 162 -17.05 -1.55 7.26
C SER A 162 -15.61 -1.44 7.73
N TYR A 163 -15.05 -2.53 8.23
CA TYR A 163 -13.77 -2.54 8.92
C TYR A 163 -12.80 -3.50 8.24
N LEU A 164 -11.55 -3.12 8.21
CA LEU A 164 -10.42 -3.93 7.73
C LEU A 164 -9.29 -3.81 8.73
N ALA A 165 -8.88 -4.91 9.32
CA ALA A 165 -7.65 -4.99 10.07
C ALA A 165 -6.53 -5.56 9.20
N VAL A 166 -5.36 -4.97 9.31
CA VAL A 166 -4.15 -5.39 8.64
C VAL A 166 -2.99 -5.40 9.63
N GLU A 167 -1.95 -6.14 9.30
CA GLU A 167 -0.70 -6.11 10.07
C GLU A 167 -0.13 -4.70 10.16
N THR A 168 0.48 -4.37 11.28
CA THR A 168 1.28 -3.14 11.39
C THR A 168 2.54 -3.29 10.54
N ALA A 169 2.81 -2.28 9.71
CA ALA A 169 4.06 -2.25 8.96
C ALA A 169 5.25 -2.06 9.92
N PRO A 170 6.40 -2.70 9.63
CA PRO A 170 7.61 -2.51 10.44
C PRO A 170 8.03 -1.03 10.46
N PRO A 171 8.96 -0.63 11.33
CA PRO A 171 9.49 0.73 11.35
C PRO A 171 9.92 1.18 9.95
N HIS A 172 9.43 2.34 9.52
CA HIS A 172 9.57 2.80 8.14
C HIS A 172 9.60 4.31 8.00
N THR A 173 10.13 4.76 6.88
CA THR A 173 10.03 6.14 6.39
C THR A 173 9.08 6.18 5.19
N ARG A 174 8.16 7.13 5.14
CA ARG A 174 7.30 7.30 3.96
C ARG A 174 8.10 7.91 2.81
N LEU A 175 7.93 7.37 1.60
CA LEU A 175 8.60 7.93 0.41
C LEU A 175 8.31 9.44 0.26
N ARG A 176 7.16 9.94 0.68
CA ARG A 176 6.85 11.37 0.64
C ARG A 176 7.83 12.22 1.47
N GLU A 177 8.28 11.70 2.60
CA GLU A 177 9.24 12.38 3.48
C GLU A 177 10.63 12.40 2.83
N ALA A 178 11.04 11.29 2.27
CA ALA A 178 12.24 11.18 1.46
C ALA A 178 12.22 12.15 0.25
N LEU A 179 11.14 12.15 -0.52
CA LEU A 179 10.97 13.07 -1.64
C LEU A 179 10.98 14.55 -1.22
N LYS A 180 10.55 14.87 0.00
CA LYS A 180 10.64 16.23 0.54
C LYS A 180 12.09 16.65 0.78
N GLN A 181 12.92 15.75 1.32
CA GLN A 181 14.36 15.99 1.51
C GLN A 181 15.05 16.19 0.14
N LEU A 182 14.79 15.30 -0.82
CA LEU A 182 15.33 15.38 -2.17
C LEU A 182 14.96 16.69 -2.89
N ARG A 183 13.73 17.17 -2.72
CA ARG A 183 13.31 18.47 -3.30
C ARG A 183 14.03 19.68 -2.68
N ARG A 184 14.54 19.56 -1.46
CA ARG A 184 15.36 20.57 -0.79
C ARG A 184 16.83 20.53 -1.18
N GLY A 185 17.22 19.62 -2.07
CA GLY A 185 18.57 19.49 -2.56
C GLY A 185 19.45 18.47 -1.82
N ALA A 186 18.88 17.71 -0.87
CA ALA A 186 19.66 16.74 -0.12
C ALA A 186 20.23 15.65 -1.04
N ASP A 187 21.53 15.37 -0.93
CA ASP A 187 22.21 14.30 -1.67
C ASP A 187 22.08 12.94 -0.98
N GLU A 188 21.68 12.95 0.28
CA GLU A 188 21.32 11.78 1.05
C GLU A 188 19.94 11.97 1.67
N VAL A 189 19.23 10.88 1.84
CA VAL A 189 17.93 10.83 2.52
C VAL A 189 18.12 10.20 3.89
N GLU A 190 17.74 10.91 4.93
CA GLU A 190 17.70 10.39 6.28
C GLU A 190 16.39 9.62 6.50
N LEU A 191 16.52 8.38 6.97
CA LEU A 191 15.40 7.53 7.37
C LEU A 191 14.99 7.80 8.82
N GLY A 192 13.83 7.29 9.20
CA GLY A 192 13.27 7.49 10.55
C GLY A 192 14.10 6.92 11.70
N ASP A 193 15.09 6.08 11.42
CA ASP A 193 16.06 5.56 12.39
C ASP A 193 17.42 6.29 12.36
N GLY A 194 17.52 7.42 11.66
CA GLY A 194 18.72 8.23 11.54
C GLY A 194 19.71 7.76 10.48
N ARG A 195 19.49 6.61 9.82
CA ARG A 195 20.35 6.15 8.73
C ARG A 195 20.17 7.01 7.49
N ARG A 196 21.24 7.12 6.70
CA ARG A 196 21.26 7.90 5.47
C ARG A 196 21.44 6.99 4.26
N ILE A 197 20.72 7.29 3.20
CA ILE A 197 20.77 6.59 1.92
C ILE A 197 21.07 7.59 0.82
N PRO A 198 22.04 7.33 -0.08
CA PRO A 198 22.30 8.19 -1.22
C PRO A 198 21.03 8.40 -2.06
N ALA A 199 20.77 9.65 -2.44
CA ALA A 199 19.59 10.07 -3.20
C ALA A 199 19.39 9.26 -4.48
N ASP A 200 20.48 9.08 -5.25
CA ASP A 200 20.43 8.35 -6.52
C ASP A 200 20.13 6.87 -6.34
N LEU A 201 20.65 6.26 -5.28
CA LEU A 201 20.34 4.86 -4.97
C LEU A 201 18.85 4.68 -4.65
N LEU A 202 18.29 5.56 -3.81
CA LEU A 202 16.87 5.52 -3.50
C LEU A 202 16.00 5.75 -4.74
N LEU A 203 16.36 6.73 -5.58
CA LEU A 203 15.59 7.04 -6.79
C LEU A 203 15.61 5.89 -7.79
N ARG A 204 16.79 5.28 -8.02
CA ARG A 204 16.89 4.09 -8.88
C ARG A 204 16.05 2.93 -8.31
N ALA A 205 16.12 2.69 -7.01
CA ALA A 205 15.34 1.63 -6.37
C ALA A 205 13.83 1.84 -6.50
N VAL A 206 13.33 3.06 -6.31
CA VAL A 206 11.91 3.39 -6.49
C VAL A 206 11.50 3.26 -7.96
N ALA A 207 12.34 3.69 -8.90
CA ALA A 207 12.09 3.59 -10.33
C ALA A 207 11.94 2.12 -10.77
N ARG A 208 12.89 1.27 -10.40
CA ARG A 208 12.85 -0.18 -10.67
C ARG A 208 11.67 -0.86 -10.01
N PHE A 209 11.34 -0.50 -8.78
CA PHE A 209 10.16 -1.03 -8.09
C PHE A 209 8.88 -0.72 -8.86
N LEU A 210 8.69 0.54 -9.31
CA LEU A 210 7.52 0.93 -10.10
C LEU A 210 7.54 0.24 -11.48
N ARG A 211 8.71 0.09 -12.11
CA ARG A 211 8.85 -0.67 -13.35
C ARG A 211 8.35 -2.11 -13.18
N ARG A 212 8.88 -2.81 -12.17
CA ARG A 212 8.48 -4.19 -11.87
C ARG A 212 6.98 -4.33 -11.59
N MET A 213 6.39 -3.37 -10.86
CA MET A 213 4.94 -3.35 -10.64
C MET A 213 4.15 -3.22 -11.94
N HIS A 214 4.57 -2.29 -12.80
CA HIS A 214 3.92 -2.06 -14.08
C HIS A 214 4.05 -3.26 -15.01
N ASP A 215 5.21 -3.91 -15.05
CA ASP A 215 5.45 -5.12 -15.85
C ASP A 215 4.62 -6.31 -15.34
N ALA A 216 4.40 -6.38 -14.01
CA ALA A 216 3.46 -7.32 -13.42
C ALA A 216 1.98 -6.95 -13.64
N GLY A 217 1.67 -5.93 -14.44
CA GLY A 217 0.30 -5.50 -14.74
C GLY A 217 -0.40 -4.77 -13.60
N ILE A 218 0.33 -4.15 -12.68
CA ILE A 218 -0.25 -3.45 -11.51
C ILE A 218 -0.23 -1.93 -11.78
N TRP A 219 -1.41 -1.34 -11.91
CA TRP A 219 -1.59 0.10 -12.00
C TRP A 219 -2.08 0.68 -10.68
N LEU A 220 -1.27 1.50 -10.04
CA LEU A 220 -1.59 2.12 -8.74
C LEU A 220 -2.70 3.17 -8.88
N ARG A 221 -2.79 3.83 -10.02
CA ARG A 221 -3.79 4.83 -10.38
C ARG A 221 -3.79 6.08 -9.50
N ASP A 222 -3.47 5.95 -8.24
CA ASP A 222 -3.44 7.05 -7.26
C ASP A 222 -2.16 6.97 -6.42
N PHE A 223 -1.06 6.62 -7.11
CA PHE A 223 0.25 6.56 -6.47
C PHE A 223 0.55 7.89 -5.77
N SER A 224 0.94 7.81 -4.54
CA SER A 224 1.46 8.95 -3.80
C SER A 224 2.65 8.49 -2.97
N GLY A 225 3.62 9.37 -2.79
CA GLY A 225 4.77 9.05 -1.92
C GLY A 225 4.36 8.73 -0.46
N GLY A 226 3.13 9.03 -0.05
CA GLY A 226 2.59 8.63 1.24
C GLY A 226 2.14 7.17 1.30
N ASN A 227 1.97 6.52 0.16
CA ASN A 227 1.47 5.14 0.06
C ASN A 227 2.57 4.12 -0.19
N LEU A 228 3.83 4.56 -0.31
CA LEU A 228 5.01 3.70 -0.39
C LEU A 228 5.87 3.92 0.85
N LEU A 229 6.12 2.85 1.58
CA LEU A 229 6.93 2.82 2.78
C LEU A 229 8.30 2.24 2.46
N ILE A 230 9.33 2.87 2.98
CA ILE A 230 10.72 2.44 2.91
C ILE A 230 11.03 1.83 4.28
N PRO A 231 11.19 0.50 4.42
CA PRO A 231 11.55 -0.10 5.70
C PRO A 231 12.89 0.45 6.19
N ASN A 232 12.96 0.76 7.47
CA ASN A 232 14.18 1.35 8.03
C ASN A 232 15.37 0.37 8.00
N ASP A 233 15.12 -0.93 7.96
CA ASP A 233 16.13 -1.98 7.87
C ASP A 233 16.52 -2.37 6.42
N TRP A 234 16.12 -1.59 5.44
CA TRP A 234 16.28 -1.90 4.02
C TRP A 234 17.64 -2.53 3.65
N ARG A 235 18.75 -2.00 4.12
CA ARG A 235 20.08 -2.55 3.79
C ARG A 235 20.48 -3.77 4.63
N ARG A 236 19.85 -4.02 5.77
CA ARG A 236 20.12 -5.22 6.57
C ARG A 236 19.50 -6.47 5.96
N ALA A 237 18.34 -6.34 5.33
CA ALA A 237 17.63 -7.46 4.70
C ALA A 237 18.36 -8.03 3.46
N GLY A 238 19.33 -7.32 2.89
CA GLY A 238 20.17 -7.79 1.78
C GLY A 238 21.51 -8.44 2.23
N ARG A 239 21.88 -8.28 3.50
CA ARG A 239 23.03 -9.01 4.08
C ARG A 239 22.48 -10.23 4.80
N GLY A 240 22.38 -11.36 4.08
CA GLY A 240 22.28 -12.66 4.74
C GLY A 240 23.39 -12.79 5.78
N ASN A 241 23.12 -13.44 6.91
CA ASN A 241 24.10 -13.75 7.98
C ASN A 241 25.22 -14.65 7.46
N GLY A 242 26.02 -14.18 6.49
CA GLY A 242 27.23 -14.80 6.02
C GLY A 242 28.44 -13.93 6.36
N PRO A 243 29.62 -14.54 6.64
CA PRO A 243 30.84 -13.79 6.97
C PRO A 243 31.18 -12.83 5.82
N ASP A 244 31.67 -11.65 6.19
CA ASP A 244 32.17 -10.60 5.29
C ASP A 244 32.98 -11.18 4.12
N LEU A 245 32.33 -11.33 2.99
CA LEU A 245 33.02 -11.39 1.72
C LEU A 245 32.92 -9.99 1.10
N ALA A 246 33.93 -9.18 1.41
CA ALA A 246 34.31 -8.04 0.60
C ALA A 246 34.73 -8.59 -0.77
N GLY A 247 33.77 -8.87 -1.63
CA GLY A 247 33.91 -9.39 -2.98
C GLY A 247 33.01 -8.58 -3.87
N GLU A 248 33.63 -7.85 -4.80
CA GLU A 248 33.03 -7.14 -5.92
C GLU A 248 31.97 -8.00 -6.61
N GLY A 249 30.71 -7.63 -6.47
CA GLY A 249 29.58 -8.33 -7.04
C GLY A 249 28.30 -7.99 -6.28
N GLU A 250 27.95 -6.68 -6.19
CA GLU A 250 26.59 -6.28 -5.83
C GLU A 250 25.65 -6.91 -6.88
N THR A 251 25.10 -8.09 -6.57
CA THR A 251 23.96 -8.60 -7.33
C THR A 251 22.83 -7.61 -7.13
N THR A 252 22.71 -6.72 -8.12
CA THR A 252 21.75 -5.62 -8.24
C THR A 252 20.28 -6.07 -8.22
N ASP A 253 20.00 -7.33 -7.95
CA ASP A 253 18.68 -7.94 -8.11
C ASP A 253 17.79 -7.92 -6.85
N SER A 254 18.30 -7.62 -5.67
CA SER A 254 17.44 -7.47 -4.50
C SER A 254 16.85 -6.08 -4.42
N LEU A 255 15.69 -5.90 -5.05
CA LEU A 255 14.91 -4.68 -4.87
C LEU A 255 14.62 -4.43 -3.39
N PRO A 256 14.67 -3.15 -2.96
CA PRO A 256 14.27 -2.80 -1.60
C PRO A 256 12.91 -3.38 -1.28
N PRO A 257 12.70 -3.90 -0.08
CA PRO A 257 11.44 -4.50 0.33
C PRO A 257 10.38 -3.41 0.59
N PHE A 258 10.14 -2.54 -0.38
CA PHE A 258 9.11 -1.51 -0.27
C PHE A 258 7.76 -2.10 0.09
N ILE A 259 6.98 -1.38 0.91
CA ILE A 259 5.66 -1.79 1.35
C ILE A 259 4.62 -0.81 0.81
N LEU A 260 3.62 -1.33 0.13
CA LEU A 260 2.50 -0.55 -0.38
C LEU A 260 1.35 -0.51 0.64
N ILE A 261 0.82 0.68 0.88
CA ILE A 261 -0.38 0.88 1.70
C ILE A 261 -1.46 1.63 0.91
N ASP A 262 -2.70 1.59 1.42
CA ASP A 262 -3.87 2.24 0.82
C ASP A 262 -4.15 1.82 -0.64
N VAL A 263 -4.09 0.52 -0.88
CA VAL A 263 -4.13 -0.13 -2.20
C VAL A 263 -5.54 -0.24 -2.82
N ASN A 264 -6.57 0.34 -2.22
CA ASN A 264 -7.98 0.19 -2.60
C ASN A 264 -8.33 0.72 -4.02
N ARG A 265 -7.41 1.46 -4.66
CA ARG A 265 -7.56 2.02 -6.01
C ARG A 265 -6.71 1.32 -7.06
N CYS A 266 -5.85 0.40 -6.66
CA CYS A 266 -5.05 -0.39 -7.60
C CYS A 266 -5.96 -1.12 -8.59
N ARG A 267 -5.47 -1.29 -9.81
CA ARG A 267 -6.07 -2.13 -10.83
C ARG A 267 -5.04 -3.14 -11.29
N PHE A 268 -5.52 -4.33 -11.59
CA PHE A 268 -4.70 -5.45 -12.00
C PHE A 268 -5.10 -5.86 -13.41
N PHE A 269 -4.09 -6.05 -14.24
CA PHE A 269 -4.16 -6.46 -15.63
C PHE A 269 -3.26 -7.67 -15.80
N GLU A 270 -3.31 -8.30 -16.97
CA GLU A 270 -2.31 -9.28 -17.34
C GLU A 270 -0.90 -8.65 -17.34
N PRO A 271 0.14 -9.40 -16.98
CA PRO A 271 1.50 -8.91 -17.06
C PRO A 271 1.81 -8.33 -18.44
N GLY A 272 2.46 -7.18 -18.47
CA GLY A 272 2.78 -6.48 -19.70
C GLY A 272 1.63 -5.67 -20.34
N ALA A 273 0.38 -5.84 -19.92
CA ALA A 273 -0.79 -5.21 -20.56
C ALA A 273 -1.00 -3.73 -20.18
N LEU A 274 -0.20 -3.16 -19.30
CA LEU A 274 -0.30 -1.74 -18.96
C LEU A 274 0.15 -0.85 -20.11
N SER A 275 -0.73 0.07 -20.52
CA SER A 275 -0.39 1.08 -21.49
C SER A 275 0.69 2.04 -20.98
N LEU A 276 1.48 2.62 -21.88
CA LEU A 276 2.47 3.64 -21.55
C LEU A 276 1.86 4.79 -20.75
N ARG A 277 0.66 5.19 -21.09
CA ARG A 277 -0.08 6.24 -20.40
C ARG A 277 -0.33 5.90 -18.93
N GLN A 278 -0.81 4.68 -18.64
CA GLN A 278 -1.05 4.24 -17.27
C GLN A 278 0.24 4.22 -16.44
N ARG A 279 1.33 3.74 -17.04
CA ARG A 279 2.67 3.74 -16.43
C ARG A 279 3.12 5.17 -16.08
N MET A 280 3.02 6.07 -17.02
CA MET A 280 3.46 7.46 -16.85
C MET A 280 2.59 8.24 -15.85
N GLN A 281 1.30 7.95 -15.75
CA GLN A 281 0.42 8.56 -14.74
C GLN A 281 0.86 8.28 -13.30
N ASP A 282 1.40 7.10 -13.02
CA ASP A 282 1.95 6.78 -11.71
C ASP A 282 3.31 7.49 -11.50
N LEU A 283 4.17 7.52 -12.53
CA LEU A 283 5.48 8.19 -12.45
C LEU A 283 5.39 9.70 -12.25
N GLU A 284 4.39 10.37 -12.84
CA GLU A 284 4.14 11.81 -12.64
C GLU A 284 3.95 12.20 -11.18
N ARG A 285 3.52 11.25 -10.35
CA ARG A 285 3.31 11.46 -8.91
C ARG A 285 4.62 11.54 -8.12
N VAL A 286 5.71 11.05 -8.70
CA VAL A 286 7.06 11.20 -8.15
C VAL A 286 7.61 12.55 -8.61
N SER A 287 7.28 13.61 -7.87
CA SER A 287 7.71 14.98 -8.23
C SER A 287 9.07 15.30 -7.62
N LEU A 288 10.04 15.52 -8.49
CA LEU A 288 11.45 15.83 -8.17
C LEU A 288 11.90 17.12 -8.87
N GLY A 289 13.06 17.64 -8.52
CA GLY A 289 13.78 18.64 -9.33
C GLY A 289 14.15 18.08 -10.71
N GLU A 290 14.37 18.93 -11.70
CA GLU A 290 14.49 18.53 -13.11
C GLU A 290 15.58 17.49 -13.38
N GLY A 291 16.79 17.69 -12.86
CA GLY A 291 17.90 16.74 -13.04
C GLY A 291 17.59 15.37 -12.45
N ARG A 292 17.11 15.34 -11.22
CA ARG A 292 16.70 14.09 -10.54
C ARG A 292 15.49 13.41 -11.19
N GLN A 293 14.55 14.21 -11.71
CA GLN A 293 13.42 13.67 -12.46
C GLN A 293 13.89 12.93 -13.72
N ARG A 294 14.86 13.49 -14.44
CA ARG A 294 15.45 12.85 -15.63
C ARG A 294 16.15 11.54 -15.26
N ALA A 295 16.99 11.56 -14.22
CA ALA A 295 17.66 10.35 -13.73
C ALA A 295 16.66 9.26 -13.29
N PHE A 296 15.57 9.65 -12.62
CA PHE A 296 14.51 8.74 -12.20
C PHE A 296 13.82 8.07 -13.40
N TYR A 297 13.50 8.83 -14.46
CA TYR A 297 12.89 8.26 -15.65
C TYR A 297 13.86 7.35 -16.43
N ALA A 298 15.13 7.73 -16.52
CA ALA A 298 16.15 6.87 -17.14
C ALA A 298 16.28 5.53 -16.39
N ALA A 299 16.31 5.56 -15.06
CA ALA A 299 16.34 4.35 -14.25
C ALA A 299 15.05 3.50 -14.38
N TYR A 300 13.90 4.13 -14.62
CA TYR A 300 12.66 3.41 -14.90
C TYR A 300 12.67 2.75 -16.27
N ALA A 301 13.22 3.41 -17.28
CA ALA A 301 13.28 2.89 -18.65
C ALA A 301 14.26 1.72 -18.78
N GLU A 302 15.36 1.71 -18.01
CA GLU A 302 16.40 0.66 -18.04
C GLU A 302 16.82 0.26 -19.47
N ALA A 303 17.19 1.25 -20.27
CA ALA A 303 17.58 1.09 -21.67
C ALA A 303 16.48 0.52 -22.61
N ASP A 304 15.22 0.60 -22.22
CA ASP A 304 14.08 0.30 -23.09
C ASP A 304 13.75 1.54 -23.94
N PRO A 305 14.03 1.57 -25.26
CA PRO A 305 13.90 2.76 -26.10
C PRO A 305 12.46 3.28 -26.18
N VAL A 306 11.46 2.40 -26.05
CA VAL A 306 10.04 2.79 -26.07
C VAL A 306 9.71 3.57 -24.80
N LEU A 307 10.20 3.11 -23.67
CA LEU A 307 9.99 3.78 -22.39
C LEU A 307 10.83 5.05 -22.27
N GLU A 308 12.03 5.10 -22.81
CA GLU A 308 12.87 6.31 -22.88
C GLU A 308 12.19 7.40 -23.70
N ASN A 309 11.67 7.08 -24.86
CA ASN A 309 10.91 8.02 -25.69
C ASN A 309 9.64 8.50 -24.98
N ALA A 310 8.88 7.58 -24.40
CA ALA A 310 7.69 7.92 -23.63
C ALA A 310 8.06 8.83 -22.43
N ALA A 311 9.10 8.53 -21.68
CA ALA A 311 9.58 9.31 -20.58
C ALA A 311 9.98 10.74 -21.01
N ALA A 312 10.67 10.90 -22.13
CA ALA A 312 11.05 12.21 -22.68
C ALA A 312 9.83 13.06 -23.07
N VAL A 313 8.80 12.43 -23.67
CA VAL A 313 7.52 13.09 -23.97
C VAL A 313 6.82 13.53 -22.69
N TYR A 314 6.70 12.62 -21.71
CA TYR A 314 6.03 12.92 -20.44
C TYR A 314 6.77 13.96 -19.60
N LEU A 315 8.10 13.99 -19.62
CA LEU A 315 8.86 15.08 -18.98
C LEU A 315 8.47 16.45 -19.54
N ARG A 316 8.29 16.56 -20.86
CA ARG A 316 7.82 17.82 -21.50
C ARG A 316 6.41 18.18 -21.07
N HIS A 317 5.50 17.21 -21.02
CA HIS A 317 4.13 17.40 -20.57
C HIS A 317 4.06 17.73 -19.06
N ALA A 318 4.83 17.04 -18.22
CA ALA A 318 4.90 17.28 -16.79
C ALA A 318 5.39 18.71 -16.47
N ARG A 319 6.39 19.23 -17.23
CA ARG A 319 6.84 20.63 -17.11
C ARG A 319 5.73 21.61 -17.46
N ARG A 320 5.00 21.38 -18.56
CA ARG A 320 3.86 22.21 -18.97
C ARG A 320 2.74 22.17 -17.94
N TYR A 321 2.42 20.97 -17.42
CA TYR A 321 1.41 20.79 -16.38
C TYR A 321 1.79 21.50 -15.07
N ARG A 322 3.07 21.41 -14.65
CA ARG A 322 3.59 22.09 -13.45
C ARG A 322 3.46 23.60 -13.59
N ARG A 323 3.88 24.19 -14.72
CA ARG A 323 3.71 25.64 -15.00
C ARG A 323 2.25 26.06 -14.93
N MET A 324 1.33 25.27 -15.49
CA MET A 324 -0.11 25.55 -15.40
C MET A 324 -0.66 25.43 -13.98
N ARG A 325 -0.11 24.48 -13.18
CA ARG A 325 -0.51 24.31 -11.79
C ARG A 325 -0.05 25.43 -10.88
N GLU A 326 1.14 25.96 -11.12
CA GLU A 326 1.74 27.08 -10.37
C GLU A 326 1.17 28.44 -10.79
N SER A 327 0.56 28.50 -11.97
CA SER A 327 -0.09 29.72 -12.46
C SER A 327 -1.30 30.10 -11.60
N ARG A 328 -1.31 31.35 -11.12
CA ARG A 328 -2.47 31.95 -10.43
C ARG A 328 -3.59 32.35 -11.37
N ASN A 329 -3.39 32.27 -12.68
CA ASN A 329 -4.36 32.64 -13.71
C ASN A 329 -5.59 31.71 -13.65
N PRO A 330 -6.83 32.25 -13.53
CA PRO A 330 -8.06 31.46 -13.49
C PRO A 330 -8.30 30.67 -14.77
N ILE A 331 -7.89 31.17 -15.93
CA ILE A 331 -7.97 30.49 -17.22
C ILE A 331 -7.05 29.25 -17.21
N ALA A 332 -5.83 29.35 -16.67
CA ALA A 332 -4.93 28.22 -16.52
C ALA A 332 -5.49 27.16 -15.57
N ARG A 333 -6.30 27.56 -14.55
CA ARG A 333 -7.01 26.63 -13.67
C ARG A 333 -8.14 25.89 -14.40
N LEU A 334 -8.86 26.59 -15.29
CA LEU A 334 -9.90 25.98 -16.10
C LEU A 334 -9.31 25.00 -17.12
N TRP A 335 -8.26 25.38 -17.82
CA TRP A 335 -7.50 24.51 -18.74
C TRP A 335 -6.93 23.28 -18.02
N ARG A 336 -6.47 23.43 -16.77
CA ARG A 336 -6.05 22.29 -15.95
C ARG A 336 -7.17 21.29 -15.71
N LYS A 337 -8.41 21.75 -15.42
CA LYS A 337 -9.57 20.84 -15.26
C LYS A 337 -9.89 20.12 -16.55
N ILE A 338 -9.87 20.83 -17.67
CA ILE A 338 -10.12 20.27 -19.00
C ILE A 338 -9.02 19.30 -19.39
N PHE A 339 -7.75 19.66 -19.20
CA PHE A 339 -6.61 18.81 -19.54
C PHE A 339 -6.53 17.54 -18.68
N THR A 340 -6.83 17.65 -17.37
CA THR A 340 -6.97 16.47 -16.50
C THR A 340 -8.19 15.62 -16.85
N TYR A 341 -9.23 16.21 -17.41
CA TYR A 341 -10.40 15.49 -17.89
C TYR A 341 -10.09 14.77 -19.20
N TRP A 342 -9.48 15.42 -20.17
CA TRP A 342 -9.05 14.84 -21.46
C TRP A 342 -8.02 13.71 -21.29
N LEU A 343 -7.06 13.87 -20.38
CA LEU A 343 -6.11 12.82 -20.03
C LEU A 343 -6.76 11.61 -19.30
N ARG A 344 -8.03 11.70 -18.94
CA ARG A 344 -8.78 10.62 -18.28
C ARG A 344 -9.58 9.72 -19.21
N TRP A 345 -9.75 10.08 -20.48
CA TRP A 345 -10.74 9.44 -21.36
C TRP A 345 -10.16 8.71 -22.56
N ASP A 346 -8.87 8.75 -22.87
CA ASP A 346 -8.28 7.92 -23.94
C ASP A 346 -7.52 6.72 -23.40
#